data_c8d0e9b8835bbabb6fcae7bf4d5458b0
#
_entry.id   c8d0e9b8835bbabb6fcae7bf4d5458b0
#
_cell.length_a   1.000
_cell.length_b   1.000
_cell.length_c   1.000
_cell.angle_alpha   90.00
_cell.angle_beta   90.00
_cell.angle_gamma   90.00
#
_symmetry.space_group_name_H-M   'P 1'
#
loop_
_entity.id
_entity.type
_entity.pdbx_description
1 polymer ?
#
loop_
_entity_poly.entity_id
_entity_poly.type
_entity_poly.pdbx_seq_one_letter_code
_entity_poly.pdbx_strand_id
1 'polypeptide(L)'
;MPLKLIDLFCGAGGFSRGFKDEGFDVVLGVDNMPQVAESFKANFLEAQVLVEDIQQLRSEDVVDPLVGDVDVVIGSPPCEPFTGANPRRRPNPLDRLYDDPQGRLVLHFIRLVGDLKPKVFVMENVPALAEGPLREALKREFARVGYPNVYFNLLRAEDYGTPSHRLRLFISNARIKPPASGRKVTVIEAIGDLPPPSSPHDIPNHELIPLSPRKQKRISKLRWGEALIRYAGAEGKIYHNYVRLHPYRLAPTVMGSSRFVHPFEDRLLTVREQARLMGFPDNHVFRGGRDLQFDQVGEAVPPPLARAIAREVKRWLFKSGFG
;
A
#
# COMPACT_ATOMS: atom_id res chain seq x y z
N MET A 1 23.85 6.00 -13.89
CA MET A 1 22.48 5.95 -14.42
C MET A 1 21.51 5.82 -13.25
N PRO A 2 20.25 6.27 -13.35
CA PRO A 2 19.29 6.04 -12.29
C PRO A 2 19.02 4.53 -12.12
N LEU A 3 18.76 4.12 -10.87
CA LEU A 3 18.46 2.72 -10.54
C LEU A 3 17.08 2.35 -11.03
N LYS A 4 16.96 1.31 -11.85
CA LYS A 4 15.70 0.85 -12.45
C LYS A 4 14.86 0.03 -11.48
N LEU A 5 13.58 0.37 -11.40
CA LEU A 5 12.62 -0.26 -10.50
C LEU A 5 11.41 -0.81 -11.26
N ILE A 6 11.01 -2.02 -10.89
CA ILE A 6 9.74 -2.65 -11.29
C ILE A 6 8.83 -2.80 -10.08
N ASP A 7 7.54 -2.48 -10.24
CA ASP A 7 6.50 -2.63 -9.22
C ASP A 7 5.49 -3.71 -9.65
N LEU A 8 5.56 -4.85 -8.99
CA LEU A 8 4.62 -5.96 -9.17
C LEU A 8 3.44 -5.79 -8.20
N PHE A 9 2.22 -5.84 -8.68
CA PHE A 9 1.02 -5.43 -7.95
C PHE A 9 1.04 -3.93 -7.64
N CYS A 10 1.25 -3.13 -8.67
CA CYS A 10 1.59 -1.71 -8.53
C CYS A 10 0.46 -0.84 -7.97
N GLY A 11 -0.80 -1.28 -8.08
CA GLY A 11 -1.92 -0.49 -7.60
C GLY A 11 -1.94 0.92 -8.23
N ALA A 12 -2.26 1.94 -7.44
CA ALA A 12 -2.14 3.34 -7.87
C ALA A 12 -0.70 3.89 -7.77
N GLY A 13 0.28 3.08 -7.36
CA GLY A 13 1.69 3.46 -7.32
C GLY A 13 2.15 4.12 -6.02
N GLY A 14 1.50 3.85 -4.89
CA GLY A 14 1.93 4.42 -3.60
C GLY A 14 3.35 3.99 -3.21
N PHE A 15 3.71 2.72 -3.46
CA PHE A 15 5.04 2.19 -3.22
C PHE A 15 6.06 2.78 -4.18
N SER A 16 5.78 2.74 -5.48
CA SER A 16 6.59 3.35 -6.54
C SER A 16 6.80 4.85 -6.32
N ARG A 17 5.82 5.59 -5.78
CA ARG A 17 5.93 7.03 -5.53
C ARG A 17 7.07 7.35 -4.57
N GLY A 18 7.19 6.62 -3.47
CA GLY A 18 8.27 6.85 -2.53
C GLY A 18 9.66 6.56 -3.13
N PHE A 19 9.78 5.58 -4.00
CA PHE A 19 11.02 5.30 -4.72
C PHE A 19 11.34 6.36 -5.77
N LYS A 20 10.35 6.80 -6.55
CA LYS A 20 10.51 7.90 -7.52
C LYS A 20 10.97 9.17 -6.83
N ASP A 21 10.42 9.51 -5.66
CA ASP A 21 10.80 10.69 -4.88
C ASP A 21 12.27 10.63 -4.36
N GLU A 22 12.88 9.44 -4.33
CA GLU A 22 14.30 9.23 -4.01
C GLU A 22 15.19 9.03 -5.27
N GLY A 23 14.63 9.25 -6.46
CA GLY A 23 15.37 9.26 -7.73
C GLY A 23 15.58 7.88 -8.33
N PHE A 24 14.74 6.89 -8.02
CA PHE A 24 14.67 5.65 -8.78
C PHE A 24 13.88 5.88 -10.07
N ASP A 25 14.28 5.19 -11.12
CA ASP A 25 13.57 5.15 -12.39
C ASP A 25 12.55 4.02 -12.36
N VAL A 26 11.28 4.39 -12.24
CA VAL A 26 10.16 3.44 -12.26
C VAL A 26 9.87 3.07 -13.72
N VAL A 27 10.41 1.95 -14.17
CA VAL A 27 10.33 1.55 -15.58
C VAL A 27 9.10 0.74 -15.93
N LEU A 28 8.54 -0.01 -14.95
CA LEU A 28 7.38 -0.87 -15.20
C LEU A 28 6.51 -1.00 -13.96
N GLY A 29 5.19 -0.93 -14.15
CA GLY A 29 4.16 -1.35 -13.21
C GLY A 29 3.33 -2.50 -13.77
N VAL A 30 2.98 -3.47 -12.92
CA VAL A 30 2.11 -4.59 -13.28
C VAL A 30 0.91 -4.64 -12.34
N ASP A 31 -0.29 -4.68 -12.89
CA ASP A 31 -1.54 -4.89 -12.14
C ASP A 31 -2.56 -5.59 -13.04
N ASN A 32 -3.43 -6.43 -12.48
CA ASN A 32 -4.43 -7.15 -13.27
C ASN A 32 -5.73 -6.37 -13.46
N MET A 33 -5.91 -5.24 -12.79
CA MET A 33 -7.11 -4.42 -12.87
C MET A 33 -6.90 -3.21 -13.80
N PRO A 34 -7.56 -3.15 -14.98
CA PRO A 34 -7.33 -2.08 -15.96
C PRO A 34 -7.48 -0.66 -15.37
N GLN A 35 -8.54 -0.42 -14.58
CA GLN A 35 -8.78 0.91 -13.99
C GLN A 35 -7.74 1.30 -12.93
N VAL A 36 -7.17 0.33 -12.24
CA VAL A 36 -6.08 0.55 -11.28
C VAL A 36 -4.78 0.84 -12.04
N ALA A 37 -4.49 0.10 -13.09
CA ALA A 37 -3.37 0.34 -13.99
C ALA A 37 -3.44 1.75 -14.66
N GLU A 38 -4.65 2.24 -14.98
CA GLU A 38 -4.85 3.62 -15.45
C GLU A 38 -4.45 4.66 -14.40
N SER A 39 -4.69 4.39 -13.11
CA SER A 39 -4.21 5.27 -12.03
C SER A 39 -2.68 5.29 -11.99
N PHE A 40 -2.04 4.13 -12.07
CA PHE A 40 -0.58 4.05 -12.12
C PHE A 40 -0.03 4.83 -13.31
N LYS A 41 -0.54 4.58 -14.52
CA LYS A 41 -0.11 5.26 -15.74
C LYS A 41 -0.28 6.78 -15.66
N ALA A 42 -1.35 7.27 -15.05
CA ALA A 42 -1.58 8.71 -14.86
C ALA A 42 -0.55 9.38 -13.94
N ASN A 43 0.07 8.63 -13.02
CA ASN A 43 1.04 9.12 -12.04
C ASN A 43 2.51 8.86 -12.44
N PHE A 44 2.74 7.92 -13.38
CA PHE A 44 4.07 7.49 -13.85
C PHE A 44 4.08 7.48 -15.37
N LEU A 45 4.08 8.67 -15.99
CA LEU A 45 3.90 8.83 -17.44
C LEU A 45 5.01 8.16 -18.29
N GLU A 46 6.20 8.00 -17.74
CA GLU A 46 7.35 7.39 -18.41
C GLU A 46 7.43 5.88 -18.20
N ALA A 47 6.70 5.34 -17.21
CA ALA A 47 6.69 3.91 -16.93
C ALA A 47 5.80 3.16 -17.93
N GLN A 48 6.24 1.97 -18.32
CA GLN A 48 5.35 1.01 -18.95
C GLN A 48 4.34 0.47 -17.93
N VAL A 49 3.16 0.08 -18.39
CA VAL A 49 2.14 -0.54 -17.53
C VAL A 49 1.61 -1.78 -18.22
N LEU A 50 1.79 -2.92 -17.58
CA LEU A 50 1.22 -4.18 -18.03
C LEU A 50 -0.06 -4.46 -17.24
N VAL A 51 -1.15 -4.64 -17.96
CA VAL A 51 -2.44 -5.08 -17.41
C VAL A 51 -2.51 -6.59 -17.57
N GLU A 52 -1.97 -7.34 -16.62
CA GLU A 52 -1.81 -8.78 -16.75
C GLU A 52 -1.93 -9.50 -15.40
N ASP A 53 -2.43 -10.73 -15.43
CA ASP A 53 -2.41 -11.60 -14.27
C ASP A 53 -0.98 -12.10 -14.00
N ILE A 54 -0.45 -11.80 -12.84
CA ILE A 54 0.89 -12.19 -12.40
C ILE A 54 1.15 -13.71 -12.55
N GLN A 55 0.09 -14.52 -12.52
CA GLN A 55 0.18 -15.97 -12.68
C GLN A 55 0.56 -16.37 -14.13
N GLN A 56 0.17 -15.55 -15.11
CA GLN A 56 0.45 -15.77 -16.53
C GLN A 56 1.74 -15.07 -16.96
N LEU A 57 2.18 -14.07 -16.19
CA LEU A 57 3.33 -13.25 -16.54
C LEU A 57 4.63 -14.06 -16.50
N ARG A 58 5.40 -13.99 -17.59
CA ARG A 58 6.75 -14.57 -17.70
C ARG A 58 7.79 -13.48 -17.44
N SER A 59 8.97 -13.87 -17.00
CA SER A 59 10.09 -12.94 -16.86
C SER A 59 10.46 -12.26 -18.18
N GLU A 60 10.32 -12.95 -19.31
CA GLU A 60 10.57 -12.44 -20.66
C GLU A 60 9.63 -11.29 -21.03
N ASP A 61 8.38 -11.31 -20.56
CA ASP A 61 7.40 -10.25 -20.77
C ASP A 61 7.74 -8.97 -19.95
N VAL A 62 8.48 -9.16 -18.86
CA VAL A 62 8.91 -8.09 -17.93
C VAL A 62 10.26 -7.49 -18.35
N VAL A 63 11.15 -8.33 -18.89
CA VAL A 63 12.48 -7.92 -19.38
C VAL A 63 12.42 -7.74 -20.90
N ASP A 64 11.65 -6.74 -21.35
CA ASP A 64 11.78 -6.25 -22.74
C ASP A 64 13.19 -5.64 -22.92
N PRO A 65 13.78 -5.71 -24.14
CA PRO A 65 15.02 -5.03 -24.49
C PRO A 65 15.07 -3.54 -24.09
N LEU A 66 13.93 -2.89 -23.92
CA LEU A 66 13.81 -1.50 -23.44
C LEU A 66 14.03 -1.34 -21.93
N VAL A 67 13.72 -2.35 -21.10
CA VAL A 67 13.88 -2.31 -19.65
C VAL A 67 15.32 -2.66 -19.24
N GLY A 68 15.96 -3.65 -19.92
CA GLY A 68 17.31 -4.11 -19.58
C GLY A 68 17.40 -4.69 -18.14
N ASP A 69 18.58 -4.65 -17.55
CA ASP A 69 18.79 -5.13 -16.17
C ASP A 69 17.99 -4.33 -15.15
N VAL A 70 17.29 -5.01 -14.25
CA VAL A 70 16.48 -4.45 -13.19
C VAL A 70 17.26 -4.42 -11.89
N ASP A 71 17.38 -3.24 -11.28
CA ASP A 71 18.09 -3.10 -10.02
C ASP A 71 17.21 -3.49 -8.82
N VAL A 72 15.95 -3.06 -8.84
CA VAL A 72 15.02 -3.22 -7.73
C VAL A 72 13.67 -3.75 -8.21
N VAL A 73 13.16 -4.77 -7.52
CA VAL A 73 11.77 -5.24 -7.66
C VAL A 73 11.02 -4.98 -6.36
N ILE A 74 9.93 -4.22 -6.44
CA ILE A 74 9.00 -4.06 -5.31
C ILE A 74 7.67 -4.71 -5.65
N GLY A 75 6.82 -4.92 -4.64
CA GLY A 75 5.45 -5.37 -4.85
C GLY A 75 4.68 -5.60 -3.57
N SER A 76 3.36 -5.52 -3.69
CA SER A 76 2.40 -5.67 -2.59
C SER A 76 1.33 -6.70 -2.97
N PRO A 77 1.66 -8.02 -2.96
CA PRO A 77 0.67 -9.05 -3.28
C PRO A 77 -0.51 -9.02 -2.29
N PRO A 78 -1.71 -9.48 -2.71
CA PRO A 78 -2.92 -9.42 -1.90
C PRO A 78 -2.75 -9.94 -0.46
N CYS A 79 -3.27 -9.18 0.50
CA CYS A 79 -3.13 -9.47 1.93
C CYS A 79 -4.38 -10.09 2.57
N GLU A 80 -5.51 -10.14 1.86
CA GLU A 80 -6.81 -10.61 2.36
C GLU A 80 -6.75 -12.03 2.95
N PRO A 81 -6.03 -12.99 2.37
CA PRO A 81 -5.92 -14.32 2.95
C PRO A 81 -5.23 -14.35 4.31
N PHE A 82 -4.41 -13.35 4.62
CA PHE A 82 -3.59 -13.30 5.83
C PHE A 82 -4.13 -12.34 6.89
N THR A 83 -4.90 -11.32 6.49
CA THR A 83 -5.35 -10.28 7.42
C THR A 83 -6.37 -10.77 8.43
N GLY A 84 -6.24 -10.32 9.69
CA GLY A 84 -7.25 -10.55 10.74
C GLY A 84 -8.58 -9.83 10.49
N ALA A 85 -8.63 -8.86 9.59
CA ALA A 85 -9.87 -8.18 9.21
C ALA A 85 -10.79 -9.05 8.35
N ASN A 86 -10.25 -10.09 7.68
CA ASN A 86 -11.03 -11.04 6.90
C ASN A 86 -11.56 -12.18 7.78
N PRO A 87 -12.86 -12.22 8.10
CA PRO A 87 -13.44 -13.28 8.93
C PRO A 87 -13.49 -14.65 8.20
N ARG A 88 -13.34 -14.65 6.87
CA ARG A 88 -13.41 -15.84 6.02
C ARG A 88 -12.04 -16.44 5.71
N ARG A 89 -10.95 -15.88 6.25
CA ARG A 89 -9.61 -16.44 6.02
C ARG A 89 -9.53 -17.89 6.50
N ARG A 90 -8.79 -18.71 5.78
CA ARG A 90 -8.59 -20.13 6.14
C ARG A 90 -7.98 -20.24 7.55
N PRO A 91 -8.43 -21.21 8.38
CA PRO A 91 -7.89 -21.38 9.76
C PRO A 91 -6.39 -21.66 9.77
N ASN A 92 -5.93 -22.65 8.97
CA ASN A 92 -4.54 -23.04 8.91
C ASN A 92 -3.71 -21.96 8.14
N PRO A 93 -2.66 -21.40 8.74
CA PRO A 93 -1.83 -20.39 8.10
C PRO A 93 -1.18 -20.84 6.78
N LEU A 94 -0.71 -22.10 6.69
CA LEU A 94 -0.05 -22.60 5.47
C LEU A 94 -1.03 -22.75 4.30
N ASP A 95 -2.29 -23.13 4.56
CA ASP A 95 -3.31 -23.22 3.52
C ASP A 95 -3.62 -21.85 2.93
N ARG A 96 -3.41 -20.76 3.70
CA ARG A 96 -3.52 -19.39 3.18
C ARG A 96 -2.46 -19.07 2.13
N LEU A 97 -1.27 -19.65 2.26
CA LEU A 97 -0.15 -19.41 1.33
C LEU A 97 -0.20 -20.35 0.11
N TYR A 98 -0.52 -21.63 0.35
CA TYR A 98 -0.37 -22.65 -0.68
C TYR A 98 -1.67 -23.03 -1.39
N ASP A 99 -2.83 -22.93 -0.73
CA ASP A 99 -4.11 -23.39 -1.28
C ASP A 99 -5.10 -22.26 -1.56
N ASP A 100 -4.91 -21.07 -0.95
CA ASP A 100 -5.76 -19.92 -1.24
C ASP A 100 -5.31 -19.27 -2.57
N PRO A 101 -6.22 -19.08 -3.55
CA PRO A 101 -5.86 -18.52 -4.85
C PRO A 101 -5.18 -17.14 -4.78
N GLN A 102 -5.64 -16.25 -3.89
CA GLN A 102 -5.01 -14.94 -3.69
C GLN A 102 -3.72 -15.04 -2.88
N GLY A 103 -3.67 -15.93 -1.89
CA GLY A 103 -2.47 -16.15 -1.08
C GLY A 103 -1.30 -16.69 -1.88
N ARG A 104 -1.58 -17.54 -2.89
CA ARG A 104 -0.57 -18.06 -3.84
C ARG A 104 0.11 -16.97 -4.68
N LEU A 105 -0.51 -15.78 -4.80
CA LEU A 105 0.11 -14.66 -5.53
C LEU A 105 1.41 -14.20 -4.88
N VAL A 106 1.60 -14.43 -3.57
CA VAL A 106 2.90 -14.26 -2.89
C VAL A 106 3.97 -15.15 -3.51
N LEU A 107 3.64 -16.39 -3.85
CA LEU A 107 4.59 -17.34 -4.49
C LEU A 107 4.94 -16.91 -5.93
N HIS A 108 3.99 -16.30 -6.65
CA HIS A 108 4.25 -15.75 -7.98
C HIS A 108 5.15 -14.52 -7.93
N PHE A 109 5.02 -13.66 -6.91
CA PHE A 109 6.01 -12.60 -6.65
C PHE A 109 7.40 -13.20 -6.45
N ILE A 110 7.53 -14.23 -5.58
CA ILE A 110 8.81 -14.89 -5.29
C ILE A 110 9.40 -15.53 -6.56
N ARG A 111 8.57 -16.17 -7.41
CA ARG A 111 8.99 -16.73 -8.70
C ARG A 111 9.61 -15.66 -9.58
N LEU A 112 8.91 -14.53 -9.80
CA LEU A 112 9.42 -13.45 -10.65
C LEU A 112 10.70 -12.81 -10.07
N VAL A 113 10.80 -12.64 -8.76
CA VAL A 113 12.06 -12.22 -8.12
C VAL A 113 13.18 -13.21 -8.42
N GLY A 114 12.89 -14.51 -8.38
CA GLY A 114 13.84 -15.58 -8.74
C GLY A 114 14.28 -15.54 -10.20
N ASP A 115 13.38 -15.23 -11.11
CA ASP A 115 13.64 -15.17 -12.55
C ASP A 115 14.38 -13.87 -12.93
N LEU A 116 13.95 -12.73 -12.40
CA LEU A 116 14.51 -11.40 -12.68
C LEU A 116 15.86 -11.13 -12.01
N LYS A 117 16.16 -11.82 -10.90
CA LYS A 117 17.41 -11.67 -10.13
C LYS A 117 17.78 -10.21 -9.80
N PRO A 118 16.85 -9.39 -9.26
CA PRO A 118 17.18 -8.02 -8.91
C PRO A 118 18.28 -7.95 -7.85
N LYS A 119 19.03 -6.85 -7.81
CA LYS A 119 19.99 -6.57 -6.74
C LYS A 119 19.32 -6.50 -5.37
N VAL A 120 18.13 -5.86 -5.32
CA VAL A 120 17.27 -5.80 -4.14
C VAL A 120 15.82 -6.07 -4.53
N PHE A 121 15.12 -6.83 -3.73
CA PHE A 121 13.66 -6.88 -3.77
C PHE A 121 13.06 -6.39 -2.44
N VAL A 122 11.86 -5.85 -2.48
CA VAL A 122 11.08 -5.50 -1.29
C VAL A 122 9.61 -5.89 -1.49
N MET A 123 9.16 -6.89 -0.77
CA MET A 123 7.76 -7.33 -0.76
C MET A 123 7.04 -6.76 0.47
N GLU A 124 5.96 -6.04 0.25
CA GLU A 124 5.09 -5.56 1.34
C GLU A 124 3.96 -6.54 1.62
N ASN A 125 3.57 -6.67 2.88
CA ASN A 125 2.34 -7.35 3.29
C ASN A 125 1.96 -7.06 4.75
N VAL A 126 0.98 -7.78 5.29
CA VAL A 126 0.54 -7.66 6.68
C VAL A 126 1.48 -8.41 7.65
N PRO A 127 1.56 -7.98 8.94
CA PRO A 127 2.44 -8.58 9.94
C PRO A 127 2.29 -10.09 10.13
N ALA A 128 1.09 -10.64 9.89
CA ALA A 128 0.81 -12.07 10.05
C ALA A 128 1.74 -12.98 9.22
N LEU A 129 2.28 -12.51 8.09
CA LEU A 129 3.25 -13.25 7.29
C LEU A 129 4.64 -13.37 7.97
N ALA A 130 4.92 -12.57 9.00
CA ALA A 130 6.15 -12.66 9.79
C ALA A 130 6.05 -13.67 10.92
N GLU A 131 4.94 -14.35 11.11
CA GLU A 131 4.66 -15.15 12.29
C GLU A 131 4.57 -16.65 11.98
N GLY A 132 4.97 -17.47 12.96
CA GLY A 132 4.80 -18.90 12.97
C GLY A 132 5.27 -19.62 11.69
N PRO A 133 4.48 -20.60 11.19
CA PRO A 133 4.88 -21.44 10.05
C PRO A 133 4.98 -20.66 8.74
N LEU A 134 4.26 -19.52 8.58
CA LEU A 134 4.34 -18.68 7.37
C LEU A 134 5.73 -18.09 7.19
N ARG A 135 6.34 -17.59 8.27
CA ARG A 135 7.70 -17.05 8.23
C ARG A 135 8.71 -18.06 7.71
N GLU A 136 8.65 -19.29 8.23
CA GLU A 136 9.60 -20.35 7.84
C GLU A 136 9.30 -20.87 6.42
N ALA A 137 8.04 -20.91 6.02
CA ALA A 137 7.67 -21.23 4.65
C ALA A 137 8.24 -20.19 3.66
N LEU A 138 8.05 -18.91 3.92
CA LEU A 138 8.57 -17.84 3.07
C LEU A 138 10.10 -17.84 2.97
N LYS A 139 10.82 -18.08 4.07
CA LYS A 139 12.27 -18.25 4.02
C LYS A 139 12.69 -19.36 3.06
N ARG A 140 12.00 -20.53 3.11
CA ARG A 140 12.27 -21.65 2.21
C ARG A 140 11.97 -21.29 0.76
N GLU A 141 10.84 -20.63 0.48
CA GLU A 141 10.49 -20.26 -0.88
C GLU A 141 11.48 -19.25 -1.48
N PHE A 142 11.89 -18.24 -0.73
CA PHE A 142 12.95 -17.31 -1.19
C PHE A 142 14.32 -18.01 -1.36
N ALA A 143 14.67 -18.94 -0.47
CA ALA A 143 15.91 -19.70 -0.61
C ALA A 143 15.93 -20.56 -1.89
N ARG A 144 14.81 -21.18 -2.25
CA ARG A 144 14.66 -21.98 -3.49
C ARG A 144 14.93 -21.17 -4.76
N VAL A 145 14.60 -19.89 -4.75
CA VAL A 145 14.81 -18.99 -5.90
C VAL A 145 16.13 -18.21 -5.83
N GLY A 146 17.03 -18.57 -4.91
CA GLY A 146 18.39 -18.03 -4.82
C GLY A 146 18.59 -16.90 -3.81
N TYR A 147 17.61 -16.64 -2.92
CA TYR A 147 17.71 -15.66 -1.83
C TYR A 147 17.64 -16.33 -0.45
N PRO A 148 18.71 -17.00 0.00
CA PRO A 148 18.70 -17.74 1.27
C PRO A 148 18.62 -16.85 2.51
N ASN A 149 19.03 -15.58 2.38
CA ASN A 149 19.00 -14.61 3.46
C ASN A 149 17.98 -13.54 3.19
N VAL A 150 16.84 -13.59 3.89
CA VAL A 150 15.78 -12.58 3.83
C VAL A 150 15.47 -12.00 5.20
N TYR A 151 15.19 -10.71 5.22
CA TYR A 151 14.90 -9.94 6.43
C TYR A 151 13.42 -9.61 6.48
N PHE A 152 12.80 -9.79 7.65
CA PHE A 152 11.40 -9.48 7.93
C PHE A 152 11.37 -8.18 8.75
N ASN A 153 11.06 -7.07 8.10
CA ASN A 153 11.11 -5.74 8.70
C ASN A 153 9.68 -5.27 8.99
N LEU A 154 9.33 -5.11 10.27
CA LEU A 154 8.05 -4.55 10.70
C LEU A 154 8.21 -3.05 10.89
N LEU A 155 7.49 -2.25 10.09
CA LEU A 155 7.58 -0.79 10.10
C LEU A 155 6.20 -0.16 10.35
N ARG A 156 6.18 0.88 11.18
CA ARG A 156 5.00 1.71 11.44
C ARG A 156 5.03 2.95 10.56
N ALA A 157 4.05 3.11 9.70
CA ALA A 157 4.02 4.22 8.74
C ALA A 157 4.02 5.61 9.42
N GLU A 158 3.37 5.70 10.58
CA GLU A 158 3.34 6.92 11.39
C GLU A 158 4.72 7.37 11.90
N ASP A 159 5.72 6.49 11.94
CA ASP A 159 7.09 6.83 12.30
C ASP A 159 7.82 7.59 11.19
N TYR A 160 7.25 7.60 10.00
CA TYR A 160 7.81 8.21 8.78
C TYR A 160 6.95 9.34 8.22
N GLY A 161 5.99 9.84 9.03
CA GLY A 161 5.18 11.01 8.67
C GLY A 161 3.83 10.68 8.03
N THR A 162 3.40 9.41 8.01
CA THR A 162 2.05 9.06 7.60
C THR A 162 1.05 9.43 8.68
N PRO A 163 -0.04 10.19 8.38
CA PRO A 163 -1.00 10.67 9.38
C PRO A 163 -1.96 9.61 9.95
N SER A 164 -1.70 8.34 9.70
CA SER A 164 -2.53 7.22 10.17
C SER A 164 -1.70 6.08 10.75
N HIS A 165 -2.30 5.36 11.68
CA HIS A 165 -1.70 4.13 12.21
C HIS A 165 -1.67 3.05 11.12
N ARG A 166 -0.48 2.54 10.79
CA ARG A 166 -0.33 1.46 9.83
C ARG A 166 0.95 0.66 10.09
N LEU A 167 0.83 -0.54 10.61
CA LEU A 167 1.93 -1.48 10.74
C LEU A 167 1.96 -2.41 9.53
N ARG A 168 3.11 -2.52 8.87
CA ARG A 168 3.31 -3.39 7.72
C ARG A 168 4.62 -4.16 7.82
N LEU A 169 4.62 -5.32 7.17
CA LEU A 169 5.78 -6.17 6.99
C LEU A 169 6.43 -5.86 5.64
N PHE A 170 7.75 -5.74 5.64
CA PHE A 170 8.56 -5.66 4.42
C PHE A 170 9.59 -6.79 4.44
N ILE A 171 9.50 -7.70 3.46
CA ILE A 171 10.44 -8.79 3.29
C ILE A 171 11.41 -8.39 2.17
N SER A 172 12.72 -8.50 2.43
CA SER A 172 13.76 -8.09 1.50
C SER A 172 15.05 -8.87 1.71
N ASN A 173 15.88 -9.00 0.68
CA ASN A 173 17.25 -9.48 0.81
C ASN A 173 18.20 -8.41 1.40
N ALA A 174 17.76 -7.17 1.51
CA ALA A 174 18.44 -6.09 2.20
C ALA A 174 17.83 -5.82 3.58
N ARG A 175 18.65 -5.49 4.57
CA ARG A 175 18.17 -5.11 5.90
C ARG A 175 17.68 -3.67 5.89
N ILE A 176 16.37 -3.48 6.05
CA ILE A 176 15.71 -2.17 5.97
C ILE A 176 15.42 -1.68 7.39
N LYS A 177 16.13 -0.66 7.84
CA LYS A 177 15.93 0.00 9.15
C LYS A 177 16.02 1.52 9.01
N PRO A 178 15.05 2.16 8.38
CA PRO A 178 15.07 3.61 8.25
C PRO A 178 14.94 4.29 9.62
N PRO A 179 15.64 5.40 9.84
CA PRO A 179 15.48 6.17 11.07
C PRO A 179 14.08 6.81 11.11
N ALA A 180 13.42 6.74 12.26
CA ALA A 180 12.13 7.37 12.48
C ALA A 180 12.24 8.90 12.42
N SER A 181 11.22 9.58 11.89
CA SER A 181 11.18 11.06 11.82
C SER A 181 10.96 11.73 13.17
N GLY A 182 10.46 10.99 14.15
CA GLY A 182 10.12 11.49 15.48
C GLY A 182 8.85 12.34 15.55
N ARG A 183 8.38 12.90 14.44
CA ARG A 183 7.16 13.72 14.39
C ARG A 183 5.97 12.89 13.91
N LYS A 184 4.85 12.99 14.63
CA LYS A 184 3.55 12.45 14.21
C LYS A 184 2.73 13.57 13.58
N VAL A 185 2.06 13.27 12.47
CA VAL A 185 1.18 14.20 11.76
C VAL A 185 -0.27 13.87 12.12
N THR A 186 -0.99 14.81 12.69
CA THR A 186 -2.40 14.63 13.09
C THR A 186 -3.36 14.73 11.91
N VAL A 187 -4.61 14.31 12.11
CA VAL A 187 -5.65 14.39 11.07
C VAL A 187 -5.81 15.84 10.58
N ILE A 188 -5.91 16.82 11.50
CA ILE A 188 -6.12 18.22 11.09
C ILE A 188 -4.92 18.81 10.34
N GLU A 189 -3.70 18.42 10.70
CA GLU A 189 -2.49 18.84 9.97
C GLU A 189 -2.45 18.24 8.56
N ALA A 190 -3.08 17.06 8.36
CA ALA A 190 -3.09 16.40 7.06
C ALA A 190 -4.16 16.94 6.10
N ILE A 191 -5.35 17.31 6.60
CA ILE A 191 -6.50 17.64 5.75
C ILE A 191 -7.08 19.04 5.98
N GLY A 192 -6.64 19.77 7.01
CA GLY A 192 -7.28 21.01 7.45
C GLY A 192 -7.05 22.22 6.55
N ASP A 193 -6.10 22.17 5.63
CA ASP A 193 -5.81 23.19 4.62
C ASP A 193 -6.53 22.96 3.29
N LEU A 194 -7.20 21.80 3.11
CA LEU A 194 -8.01 21.54 1.92
C LEU A 194 -9.24 22.46 1.88
N PRO A 195 -9.60 22.99 0.71
CA PRO A 195 -10.84 23.75 0.56
C PRO A 195 -12.05 22.84 0.82
N PRO A 196 -13.22 23.39 1.20
CA PRO A 196 -14.44 22.59 1.26
C PRO A 196 -14.71 21.90 -0.09
N PRO A 197 -15.05 20.59 -0.10
CA PRO A 197 -15.26 19.86 -1.35
C PRO A 197 -16.48 20.34 -2.18
N SER A 198 -17.30 21.23 -1.60
CA SER A 198 -18.41 21.90 -2.29
C SER A 198 -18.03 23.24 -2.93
N SER A 199 -16.83 23.79 -2.63
CA SER A 199 -16.33 25.00 -3.25
C SER A 199 -15.60 24.71 -4.56
N PRO A 200 -15.45 25.69 -5.47
CA PRO A 200 -14.62 25.50 -6.67
C PRO A 200 -13.16 25.19 -6.32
N HIS A 201 -12.61 24.14 -6.89
CA HIS A 201 -11.20 23.72 -6.75
C HIS A 201 -10.80 22.77 -7.87
N ASP A 202 -9.49 22.69 -8.16
CA ASP A 202 -8.91 21.78 -9.18
C ASP A 202 -8.22 20.56 -8.56
N ILE A 203 -8.48 20.25 -7.27
CA ILE A 203 -7.85 19.15 -6.56
C ILE A 203 -8.51 17.83 -6.98
N PRO A 204 -7.80 16.89 -7.61
CA PRO A 204 -8.38 15.64 -8.07
C PRO A 204 -8.83 14.76 -6.90
N ASN A 205 -9.94 14.03 -7.10
CA ASN A 205 -10.53 13.10 -6.13
C ASN A 205 -11.02 13.77 -4.83
N HIS A 206 -11.34 15.09 -4.88
CA HIS A 206 -11.81 15.84 -3.71
C HIS A 206 -13.31 16.15 -3.76
N GLU A 207 -14.08 15.42 -4.54
CA GLU A 207 -15.52 15.61 -4.70
C GLU A 207 -16.31 15.16 -3.48
N LEU A 208 -17.36 15.89 -3.15
CA LEU A 208 -18.26 15.56 -2.05
C LEU A 208 -18.91 14.18 -2.26
N ILE A 209 -18.96 13.39 -1.20
CA ILE A 209 -19.58 12.07 -1.21
C ILE A 209 -21.04 12.21 -0.77
N PRO A 210 -22.01 11.92 -1.66
CA PRO A 210 -23.40 12.00 -1.29
C PRO A 210 -23.77 10.94 -0.24
N LEU A 211 -24.57 11.37 0.73
CA LEU A 211 -25.13 10.50 1.76
C LEU A 211 -26.66 10.56 1.72
N SER A 212 -27.29 9.42 2.01
CA SER A 212 -28.74 9.42 2.26
C SER A 212 -29.06 10.25 3.52
N PRO A 213 -30.22 10.94 3.59
CA PRO A 213 -30.62 11.72 4.76
C PRO A 213 -30.59 10.91 6.07
N ARG A 214 -30.98 9.63 5.98
CA ARG A 214 -30.92 8.70 7.12
C ARG A 214 -29.48 8.48 7.61
N LYS A 215 -28.53 8.30 6.70
CA LYS A 215 -27.13 8.09 7.05
C LYS A 215 -26.50 9.37 7.59
N GLN A 216 -26.79 10.50 6.99
CA GLN A 216 -26.32 11.80 7.45
C GLN A 216 -26.80 12.11 8.88
N LYS A 217 -28.09 11.88 9.18
CA LYS A 217 -28.64 12.01 10.53
C LYS A 217 -27.99 11.07 11.55
N ARG A 218 -27.46 9.92 11.12
CA ARG A 218 -26.75 9.00 12.01
C ARG A 218 -25.33 9.43 12.28
N ILE A 219 -24.58 9.88 11.26
CA ILE A 219 -23.20 10.34 11.45
C ILE A 219 -23.13 11.66 12.23
N SER A 220 -24.15 12.56 12.11
CA SER A 220 -24.17 13.82 12.86
C SER A 220 -24.19 13.64 14.38
N LYS A 221 -24.59 12.47 14.87
CA LYS A 221 -24.62 12.14 16.30
C LYS A 221 -23.30 11.57 16.83
N LEU A 222 -22.37 11.22 15.95
CA LEU A 222 -21.08 10.65 16.35
C LEU A 222 -20.19 11.72 16.98
N ARG A 223 -19.57 11.39 18.11
CA ARG A 223 -18.46 12.14 18.68
C ARG A 223 -17.14 11.67 18.10
N TRP A 224 -16.08 12.42 18.33
CA TRP A 224 -14.74 12.03 17.91
C TRP A 224 -14.34 10.66 18.45
N GLY A 225 -13.89 9.79 17.55
CA GLY A 225 -13.54 8.39 17.84
C GLY A 225 -14.72 7.41 17.83
N GLU A 226 -15.95 7.87 17.77
CA GLU A 226 -17.13 6.96 17.67
C GLU A 226 -17.34 6.48 16.24
N ALA A 227 -17.86 5.25 16.13
CA ALA A 227 -18.10 4.56 14.87
C ALA A 227 -19.57 4.24 14.67
N LEU A 228 -20.05 4.42 13.44
CA LEU A 228 -21.41 4.06 13.06
C LEU A 228 -21.58 2.54 12.89
N ILE A 229 -20.54 1.84 12.45
CA ILE A 229 -20.54 0.41 12.16
C ILE A 229 -19.44 -0.27 12.95
N ARG A 230 -19.79 -1.42 13.55
CA ARG A 230 -18.84 -2.35 14.18
C ARG A 230 -19.06 -3.73 13.56
N TYR A 231 -17.97 -4.43 13.24
CA TYR A 231 -18.04 -5.78 12.69
C TYR A 231 -16.93 -6.65 13.27
N ALA A 232 -17.19 -7.95 13.34
CA ALA A 232 -16.20 -8.92 13.78
C ALA A 232 -15.33 -9.35 12.59
N GLY A 233 -14.02 -9.31 12.78
CA GLY A 233 -13.05 -9.93 11.90
C GLY A 233 -12.74 -11.37 12.33
N ALA A 234 -11.66 -11.94 11.82
CA ALA A 234 -11.19 -13.24 12.26
C ALA A 234 -10.85 -13.22 13.77
N GLU A 235 -11.06 -14.36 14.42
CA GLU A 235 -10.74 -14.56 15.86
C GLU A 235 -11.50 -13.60 16.81
N GLY A 236 -12.65 -13.07 16.36
CA GLY A 236 -13.52 -12.23 17.19
C GLY A 236 -13.02 -10.80 17.39
N LYS A 237 -11.94 -10.37 16.75
CA LYS A 237 -11.47 -9.00 16.81
C LYS A 237 -12.49 -8.04 16.20
N ILE A 238 -12.85 -6.98 16.94
CA ILE A 238 -13.82 -6.00 16.48
C ILE A 238 -13.13 -4.89 15.69
N TYR A 239 -13.69 -4.62 14.52
CA TYR A 239 -13.31 -3.54 13.62
C TYR A 239 -14.41 -2.49 13.54
N HIS A 240 -14.03 -1.27 13.18
CA HIS A 240 -14.90 -0.11 13.13
C HIS A 240 -14.90 0.51 11.74
N ASN A 241 -16.05 1.00 11.30
CA ASN A 241 -16.18 1.77 10.06
C ASN A 241 -17.11 2.97 10.27
N TYR A 242 -17.02 3.97 9.38
CA TYR A 242 -17.67 5.27 9.54
C TYR A 242 -17.31 5.92 10.87
N VAL A 243 -16.01 5.95 11.20
CA VAL A 243 -15.47 6.56 12.41
C VAL A 243 -15.37 8.07 12.20
N ARG A 244 -15.97 8.88 13.12
CA ARG A 244 -15.67 10.32 13.14
C ARG A 244 -14.26 10.51 13.70
N LEU A 245 -13.39 11.05 12.87
CA LEU A 245 -11.98 11.21 13.22
C LEU A 245 -11.79 12.24 14.35
N HIS A 246 -10.78 12.00 15.16
CA HIS A 246 -10.33 12.97 16.16
C HIS A 246 -9.32 13.92 15.49
N PRO A 247 -9.55 15.26 15.44
CA PRO A 247 -8.71 16.16 14.65
C PRO A 247 -7.23 16.18 15.11
N TYR A 248 -6.98 16.06 16.39
CA TYR A 248 -5.65 16.19 17.01
C TYR A 248 -4.97 14.85 17.30
N ARG A 249 -5.38 13.77 16.65
CA ARG A 249 -4.77 12.43 16.76
C ARG A 249 -4.44 11.89 15.37
N LEU A 250 -3.69 10.80 15.35
CA LEU A 250 -3.52 10.00 14.15
C LEU A 250 -4.85 9.35 13.75
N ALA A 251 -5.11 9.24 12.45
CA ALA A 251 -6.24 8.46 11.96
C ALA A 251 -6.05 6.96 12.29
N PRO A 252 -7.15 6.21 12.46
CA PRO A 252 -7.08 4.75 12.45
C PRO A 252 -6.48 4.23 11.14
N THR A 253 -6.11 2.95 11.10
CA THR A 253 -5.62 2.32 9.86
C THR A 253 -6.62 2.53 8.72
N VAL A 254 -6.14 3.14 7.64
CA VAL A 254 -6.90 3.30 6.39
C VAL A 254 -6.87 1.96 5.66
N MET A 255 -8.05 1.36 5.46
CA MET A 255 -8.26 0.16 4.65
C MET A 255 -9.07 0.55 3.40
N GLY A 256 -9.07 -0.25 2.35
CA GLY A 256 -9.89 0.00 1.16
C GLY A 256 -11.37 0.22 1.50
N SER A 257 -11.92 -0.63 2.36
CA SER A 257 -13.30 -0.50 2.85
C SER A 257 -13.54 0.64 3.85
N SER A 258 -12.50 1.33 4.34
CA SER A 258 -12.66 2.40 5.33
C SER A 258 -13.42 3.59 4.76
N ARG A 259 -14.39 4.06 5.51
CA ARG A 259 -15.10 5.33 5.28
C ARG A 259 -15.06 6.09 6.60
N PHE A 260 -14.38 7.23 6.59
CA PHE A 260 -14.28 8.08 7.78
C PHE A 260 -15.23 9.25 7.69
N VAL A 261 -15.70 9.72 8.85
CA VAL A 261 -16.48 10.96 8.98
C VAL A 261 -15.52 12.09 9.32
N HIS A 262 -15.71 13.24 8.66
CA HIS A 262 -14.91 14.43 8.88
C HIS A 262 -14.97 14.89 10.35
N PRO A 263 -13.86 15.40 10.94
CA PRO A 263 -13.83 15.77 12.35
C PRO A 263 -14.89 16.78 12.77
N PHE A 264 -15.16 17.77 11.92
CA PHE A 264 -16.01 18.92 12.23
C PHE A 264 -17.28 19.01 11.38
N GLU A 265 -17.36 18.30 10.26
CA GLU A 265 -18.47 18.35 9.34
C GLU A 265 -19.24 17.01 9.32
N ASP A 266 -20.56 17.08 9.05
CA ASP A 266 -21.41 15.88 9.00
C ASP A 266 -21.42 15.25 7.60
N ARG A 267 -20.22 14.96 7.09
CA ARG A 267 -19.95 14.30 5.82
C ARG A 267 -18.86 13.25 5.93
N LEU A 268 -18.74 12.39 4.95
CA LEU A 268 -17.57 11.53 4.80
C LEU A 268 -16.36 12.32 4.33
N LEU A 269 -15.18 11.80 4.62
CA LEU A 269 -13.98 12.25 3.95
C LEU A 269 -14.09 11.95 2.46
N THR A 270 -13.57 12.85 1.64
CA THR A 270 -13.36 12.62 0.21
C THR A 270 -12.23 11.61 0.00
N VAL A 271 -12.07 11.10 -1.21
CA VAL A 271 -10.94 10.23 -1.56
C VAL A 271 -9.61 10.96 -1.32
N ARG A 272 -9.53 12.26 -1.68
CA ARG A 272 -8.33 13.10 -1.47
C ARG A 272 -7.98 13.24 0.00
N GLU A 273 -8.94 13.54 0.85
CA GLU A 273 -8.71 13.64 2.29
C GLU A 273 -8.19 12.31 2.85
N GLN A 274 -8.79 11.19 2.43
CA GLN A 274 -8.32 9.86 2.85
C GLN A 274 -6.94 9.52 2.27
N ALA A 275 -6.63 9.95 1.05
CA ALA A 275 -5.31 9.81 0.43
C ALA A 275 -4.24 10.61 1.20
N ARG A 276 -4.56 11.82 1.66
CA ARG A 276 -3.65 12.60 2.53
C ARG A 276 -3.39 11.91 3.88
N LEU A 277 -4.36 11.18 4.43
CA LEU A 277 -4.15 10.34 5.62
C LEU A 277 -3.18 9.17 5.37
N MET A 278 -2.96 8.83 4.13
CA MET A 278 -1.94 7.86 3.68
C MET A 278 -0.63 8.55 3.21
N GLY A 279 -0.60 9.89 3.21
CA GLY A 279 0.57 10.68 2.80
C GLY A 279 0.75 10.83 1.30
N PHE A 280 -0.30 10.63 0.51
CA PHE A 280 -0.26 10.93 -0.93
C PHE A 280 -0.24 12.43 -1.17
N PRO A 281 0.53 12.92 -2.15
CA PRO A 281 0.48 14.31 -2.57
C PRO A 281 -0.80 14.60 -3.38
N ASP A 282 -1.19 15.87 -3.46
CA ASP A 282 -2.47 16.26 -4.08
C ASP A 282 -2.54 16.02 -5.58
N ASN A 283 -1.43 16.01 -6.26
CA ASN A 283 -1.35 15.72 -7.68
C ASN A 283 -1.40 14.22 -8.03
N HIS A 284 -1.44 13.33 -7.02
CA HIS A 284 -1.58 11.90 -7.26
C HIS A 284 -3.03 11.55 -7.56
N VAL A 285 -3.30 10.96 -8.71
CA VAL A 285 -4.65 10.73 -9.24
C VAL A 285 -5.07 9.28 -9.05
N PHE A 286 -6.33 9.07 -8.66
CA PHE A 286 -6.96 7.75 -8.58
C PHE A 286 -8.09 7.67 -9.62
N ARG A 287 -8.04 6.68 -10.51
CA ARG A 287 -9.03 6.42 -11.58
C ARG A 287 -10.02 5.34 -11.17
N GLY A 288 -11.09 5.20 -11.95
CA GLY A 288 -12.17 4.26 -11.71
C GLY A 288 -13.30 4.81 -10.84
N GLY A 289 -14.24 3.93 -10.50
CA GLY A 289 -15.37 4.30 -9.63
C GLY A 289 -14.91 4.68 -8.21
N ARG A 290 -15.75 5.45 -7.52
CA ARG A 290 -15.39 6.02 -6.20
C ARG A 290 -14.96 4.96 -5.18
N ASP A 291 -15.67 3.84 -5.09
CA ASP A 291 -15.30 2.78 -4.14
C ASP A 291 -13.94 2.20 -4.48
N LEU A 292 -13.65 1.96 -5.77
CA LEU A 292 -12.33 1.53 -6.24
C LEU A 292 -11.23 2.56 -5.93
N GLN A 293 -11.52 3.86 -6.00
CA GLN A 293 -10.55 4.90 -5.60
C GLN A 293 -10.21 4.80 -4.11
N PHE A 294 -11.20 4.55 -3.23
CA PHE A 294 -10.96 4.30 -1.82
C PHE A 294 -10.17 3.02 -1.59
N ASP A 295 -10.46 1.96 -2.33
CA ASP A 295 -9.73 0.70 -2.24
C ASP A 295 -8.25 0.91 -2.59
N GLN A 296 -7.96 1.58 -3.71
CA GLN A 296 -6.60 1.94 -4.11
C GLN A 296 -5.84 2.73 -3.04
N VAL A 297 -6.50 3.69 -2.40
CA VAL A 297 -5.91 4.48 -1.31
C VAL A 297 -5.60 3.58 -0.09
N GLY A 298 -6.54 2.76 0.33
CA GLY A 298 -6.42 1.97 1.56
C GLY A 298 -5.49 0.76 1.44
N GLU A 299 -5.33 0.22 0.24
CA GLU A 299 -4.44 -0.92 -0.03
C GLU A 299 -2.99 -0.50 -0.29
N ALA A 300 -2.76 0.75 -0.63
CA ALA A 300 -1.44 1.26 -0.97
C ALA A 300 -0.43 1.18 0.19
N VAL A 301 0.84 1.11 -0.18
CA VAL A 301 1.95 1.47 0.70
C VAL A 301 2.01 3.00 0.80
N PRO A 302 2.00 3.59 2.01
CA PRO A 302 2.09 5.03 2.18
C PRO A 302 3.35 5.62 1.56
N PRO A 303 3.27 6.63 0.68
CA PRO A 303 4.44 7.22 0.04
C PRO A 303 5.55 7.68 1.00
N PRO A 304 5.26 8.28 2.19
CA PRO A 304 6.32 8.64 3.12
C PRO A 304 7.09 7.44 3.68
N LEU A 305 6.41 6.33 3.98
CA LEU A 305 7.04 5.09 4.39
C LEU A 305 7.85 4.46 3.25
N ALA A 306 7.28 4.40 2.05
CA ALA A 306 7.96 3.91 0.85
C ALA A 306 9.24 4.71 0.56
N ARG A 307 9.20 6.03 0.73
CA ARG A 307 10.35 6.92 0.60
C ARG A 307 11.46 6.62 1.62
N ALA A 308 11.09 6.35 2.87
CA ALA A 308 12.06 5.97 3.90
C ALA A 308 12.73 4.62 3.57
N ILE A 309 11.97 3.65 3.05
CA ILE A 309 12.48 2.36 2.58
C ILE A 309 13.42 2.56 1.39
N ALA A 310 13.03 3.37 0.40
CA ALA A 310 13.83 3.66 -0.79
C ALA A 310 15.21 4.23 -0.44
N ARG A 311 15.31 5.11 0.56
CA ARG A 311 16.59 5.63 1.07
C ARG A 311 17.49 4.53 1.62
N GLU A 312 16.94 3.57 2.38
CA GLU A 312 17.70 2.45 2.90
C GLU A 312 18.16 1.49 1.79
N VAL A 313 17.27 1.20 0.83
CA VAL A 313 17.62 0.40 -0.36
C VAL A 313 18.75 1.06 -1.14
N LYS A 314 18.66 2.37 -1.38
CA LYS A 314 19.70 3.14 -2.06
C LYS A 314 21.04 3.09 -1.32
N ARG A 315 21.01 3.29 0.01
CA ARG A 315 22.22 3.17 0.85
C ARG A 315 22.84 1.78 0.79
N TRP A 316 22.01 0.73 0.81
CA TRP A 316 22.47 -0.64 0.74
C TRP A 316 23.15 -0.93 -0.61
N LEU A 317 22.52 -0.51 -1.72
CA LEU A 317 23.09 -0.69 -3.06
C LEU A 317 24.45 0.00 -3.21
N PHE A 318 24.60 1.23 -2.74
CA PHE A 318 25.88 1.94 -2.78
C PHE A 318 26.97 1.27 -1.93
N LYS A 319 26.61 0.78 -0.72
CA LYS A 319 27.56 0.07 0.16
C LYS A 319 27.99 -1.28 -0.40
N SER A 320 27.14 -1.93 -1.19
CA SER A 320 27.41 -3.22 -1.80
C SER A 320 28.15 -3.13 -3.15
N GLY A 321 28.52 -1.93 -3.57
CA GLY A 321 29.27 -1.69 -4.83
C GLY A 321 28.40 -1.75 -6.08
N PHE A 322 27.09 -1.61 -5.95
CA PHE A 322 26.13 -1.60 -7.07
C PHE A 322 25.69 -0.19 -7.48
N GLY A 323 26.22 0.87 -6.86
CA GLY A 323 25.85 2.26 -7.13
C GLY A 323 26.76 2.99 -8.09
#